data_ff0632ef2a754d0ea6408adf584f5532
#
_entry.id   ff0632ef2a754d0ea6408adf584f5532
#
_cell.length_a   1.000
_cell.length_b   1.000
_cell.length_c   1.000
_cell.angle_alpha   90.00
_cell.angle_beta   90.00
_cell.angle_gamma   90.00
#
_symmetry.space_group_name_H-M   'P 1'
#
loop_
_entity.id
_entity.type
_entity.pdbx_description
1 polymer ?
#
loop_
_entity_poly.entity_id
_entity_poly.type
_entity_poly.pdbx_seq_one_letter_code
_entity_poly.pdbx_strand_id
1 'polypeptide(L)' 'MVGISVTVDADHVEDIDVVGVALAEEGMRIDAMHRTIGIISGSVPAGRLAALEAVPGVLAIELEQHVDIRRSGPEPS' A
#
# COMPACT_ATOMS: atom_id res chain seq x y z
N MET A 1 5.47 9.95 -6.30
CA MET A 1 4.99 8.93 -5.39
C MET A 1 4.20 7.90 -6.17
N VAL A 2 4.27 6.67 -5.72
CA VAL A 2 3.52 5.59 -6.38
C VAL A 2 2.44 5.10 -5.45
N GLY A 3 1.28 4.76 -6.01
CA GLY A 3 0.18 4.19 -5.25
C GLY A 3 0.43 2.72 -4.99
N ILE A 4 0.16 2.28 -3.80
CA ILE A 4 0.41 0.89 -3.42
C ILE A 4 -0.71 0.37 -2.53
N SER A 5 -0.83 -0.95 -2.51
CA SER A 5 -1.66 -1.67 -1.55
C SER A 5 -0.75 -2.63 -0.80
N VAL A 6 -0.76 -2.53 0.51
CA VAL A 6 0.04 -3.40 1.36
C VAL A 6 -0.86 -4.44 1.99
N THR A 7 -0.55 -5.71 1.78
CA THR A 7 -1.28 -6.80 2.41
C THR A 7 -0.58 -7.13 3.72
N VAL A 8 -1.33 -7.11 4.81
CA VAL A 8 -0.80 -7.41 6.13
C VAL A 8 -0.92 -8.90 6.39
N ASP A 9 0.14 -9.46 6.96
CA ASP A 9 0.17 -10.86 7.33
C ASP A 9 -0.99 -11.18 8.27
N ALA A 10 -1.58 -12.36 8.11
CA ALA A 10 -2.73 -12.76 8.92
C ALA A 10 -2.43 -12.70 10.42
N ASP A 11 -1.20 -12.98 10.80
CA ASP A 11 -0.82 -12.95 12.21
C ASP A 11 -0.75 -11.53 12.75
N HIS A 12 -0.74 -10.54 11.89
CA HIS A 12 -0.61 -9.13 12.28
C HIS A 12 -1.84 -8.30 11.99
N VAL A 13 -2.91 -8.93 11.51
CA VAL A 13 -4.12 -8.16 11.18
C VAL A 13 -4.70 -7.49 12.41
N GLU A 14 -4.62 -8.13 13.57
CA GLU A 14 -5.12 -7.52 14.78
C GLU A 14 -4.28 -6.32 15.21
N ASP A 15 -3.04 -6.26 14.75
CA ASP A 15 -2.14 -5.17 15.06
C ASP A 15 -1.91 -4.29 13.84
N ILE A 16 -2.91 -4.22 12.98
CA ILE A 16 -2.76 -3.48 11.73
C ILE A 16 -2.39 -2.01 11.98
N ASP A 17 -2.83 -1.44 13.07
CA ASP A 17 -2.48 -0.07 13.42
C ASP A 17 -0.98 0.07 13.63
N VAL A 18 -0.37 -0.91 14.28
CA VAL A 18 1.05 -0.90 14.53
C VAL A 18 1.83 -1.02 13.22
N VAL A 19 1.34 -1.89 12.34
CA VAL A 19 1.96 -2.04 11.02
C VAL A 19 1.84 -0.72 10.27
N GLY A 20 0.69 -0.08 10.35
CA GLY A 20 0.49 1.20 9.68
C GLY A 20 1.44 2.29 10.17
N VAL A 21 1.67 2.34 11.47
CA VAL A 21 2.60 3.32 12.03
C VAL A 21 4.01 3.06 11.49
N ALA A 22 4.42 1.80 11.46
CA ALA A 22 5.74 1.46 10.96
C ALA A 22 5.89 1.81 9.49
N LEU A 23 4.85 1.57 8.69
CA LEU A 23 4.87 1.93 7.28
C LEU A 23 5.00 3.44 7.11
N ALA A 24 4.26 4.20 7.92
CA ALA A 24 4.31 5.64 7.84
C ALA A 24 5.70 6.16 8.21
N GLU A 25 6.34 5.53 9.16
CA GLU A 25 7.69 5.93 9.56
C GLU A 25 8.69 5.68 8.46
N GLU A 26 8.40 4.75 7.57
CA GLU A 26 9.27 4.48 6.44
C GLU A 26 8.93 5.34 5.22
N GLY A 27 7.99 6.27 5.36
CA GLY A 27 7.70 7.21 4.31
C GLY A 27 6.41 6.97 3.56
N MET A 28 5.61 6.01 3.99
CA MET A 28 4.34 5.76 3.33
C MET A 28 3.29 6.75 3.77
N ARG A 29 2.50 7.24 2.80
CA ARG A 29 1.36 8.08 3.11
C ARG A 29 0.13 7.18 3.04
N ILE A 30 -0.52 6.98 4.18
CA ILE A 30 -1.64 6.05 4.26
C ILE A 30 -2.93 6.78 3.93
N ASP A 31 -3.67 6.27 2.95
CA ASP A 31 -4.95 6.83 2.55
C ASP A 31 -6.12 6.10 3.19
N ALA A 32 -6.01 4.79 3.32
CA ALA A 32 -7.09 3.98 3.87
C ALA A 32 -6.52 2.73 4.51
N MET A 33 -7.20 2.26 5.54
CA MET A 33 -6.80 1.06 6.24
C MET A 33 -8.02 0.15 6.30
N HIS A 34 -7.95 -0.97 5.61
CA HIS A 34 -9.07 -1.91 5.51
C HIS A 34 -8.85 -3.05 6.48
N ARG A 35 -9.32 -2.86 7.70
CA ARG A 35 -8.99 -3.78 8.79
C ARG A 35 -9.55 -5.18 8.58
N THR A 36 -10.72 -5.27 7.95
CA THR A 36 -11.37 -6.56 7.77
C THR A 36 -10.59 -7.47 6.86
N ILE A 37 -9.99 -6.90 5.82
CA ILE A 37 -9.28 -7.72 4.83
C ILE A 37 -7.77 -7.58 4.97
N GLY A 38 -7.30 -6.76 5.92
CA GLY A 38 -5.87 -6.65 6.18
C GLY A 38 -5.08 -5.95 5.09
N ILE A 39 -5.65 -4.88 4.53
CA ILE A 39 -4.98 -4.14 3.47
C ILE A 39 -4.86 -2.68 3.85
N ILE A 40 -3.68 -2.12 3.61
CA ILE A 40 -3.42 -0.70 3.83
C ILE A 40 -3.09 -0.08 2.49
N SER A 41 -3.87 0.91 2.09
CA SER A 41 -3.70 1.59 0.81
C SER A 41 -3.08 2.95 1.01
N GLY A 42 -2.26 3.36 0.07
CA GLY A 42 -1.65 4.67 0.14
C GLY A 42 -0.62 4.87 -0.94
N SER A 43 0.35 5.72 -0.67
CA SER A 43 1.39 6.01 -1.64
C SER A 43 2.73 6.16 -0.93
N VAL A 44 3.80 6.02 -1.70
CA VAL A 44 5.15 6.05 -1.15
C VAL A 44 6.11 6.48 -2.24
N PRO A 45 7.19 7.18 -1.89
CA PRO A 45 8.24 7.45 -2.87
C PRO A 45 8.81 6.13 -3.37
N ALA A 46 9.03 6.04 -4.68
CA ALA A 46 9.47 4.78 -5.27
C ALA A 46 10.72 4.22 -4.61
N GLY A 47 11.62 5.10 -4.17
CA GLY A 47 12.85 4.64 -3.54
C GLY A 47 12.67 4.04 -2.17
N ARG A 48 11.47 4.10 -1.60
CA ARG A 48 11.21 3.56 -0.26
C ARG A 48 10.51 2.22 -0.29
N LEU A 49 10.19 1.69 -1.46
CA LEU A 49 9.45 0.44 -1.54
C LEU A 49 10.17 -0.71 -0.82
N ALA A 50 11.48 -0.79 -0.99
CA ALA A 50 12.23 -1.86 -0.34
C ALA A 50 12.16 -1.75 1.18
N ALA A 51 12.15 -0.54 1.71
CA ALA A 51 12.05 -0.35 3.15
C ALA A 51 10.71 -0.83 3.68
N LEU A 52 9.64 -0.63 2.90
CA LEU A 52 8.32 -1.09 3.32
C LEU A 52 8.25 -2.60 3.36
N GLU A 53 8.93 -3.25 2.43
CA GLU A 53 8.91 -4.71 2.39
C GLU A 53 9.57 -5.32 3.61
N ALA A 54 10.45 -4.56 4.26
CA ALA A 54 11.14 -5.04 5.45
C ALA A 54 10.35 -4.83 6.73
N VAL A 55 9.22 -4.15 6.67
CA VAL A 55 8.42 -3.90 7.87
C VAL A 55 7.78 -5.18 8.35
N PRO A 56 7.91 -5.53 9.63
CA PRO A 56 7.25 -6.72 10.16
C PRO A 56 5.75 -6.64 9.98
N GLY A 57 5.16 -7.71 9.53
CA GLY A 57 3.72 -7.76 9.28
C GLY A 57 3.34 -7.51 7.84
N VAL A 58 4.26 -7.08 7.00
CA VAL A 58 3.97 -6.86 5.59
C VAL A 58 4.15 -8.18 4.85
N LEU A 59 3.06 -8.66 4.26
CA LEU A 59 3.10 -9.90 3.50
C LEU A 59 3.44 -9.63 2.04
N ALA A 60 2.82 -8.61 1.46
CA ALA A 60 3.03 -8.29 0.05
C ALA A 60 2.71 -6.83 -0.20
N ILE A 61 3.32 -6.27 -1.22
CA ILE A 61 3.05 -4.91 -1.65
C ILE A 61 2.75 -4.96 -3.13
N GLU A 62 1.62 -4.38 -3.53
CA GLU A 62 1.23 -4.31 -4.93
C GLU A 62 1.16 -2.87 -5.38
N LEU A 63 1.67 -2.61 -6.56
CA LEU A 63 1.59 -1.27 -7.14
C LEU A 63 0.24 -1.09 -7.80
N GLU A 64 -0.33 0.08 -7.61
CA GLU A 64 -1.60 0.41 -8.22
C GLU A 64 -1.36 1.29 -9.42
N GLN A 65 -1.97 0.93 -10.54
CA GLN A 65 -1.79 1.64 -11.78
C GLN A 65 -3.13 1.88 -12.41
N HIS A 66 -3.86 2.82 -11.89
CA HIS A 66 -5.17 3.07 -12.45
C HIS A 66 -5.26 4.34 -13.27
N VAL A 67 -4.20 5.06 -13.37
CA VAL A 67 -4.20 6.25 -14.20
C VAL A 67 -4.37 5.89 -15.66
N ASP A 68 -3.79 4.81 -16.05
CA ASP A 68 -3.82 4.40 -17.44
C ASP A 68 -5.19 4.09 -17.94
N ILE A 69 -5.99 3.53 -17.09
CA ILE A 69 -7.31 3.11 -17.48
C ILE A 69 -8.12 4.29 -17.94
N ARG A 70 -8.03 5.36 -17.23
CA ARG A 70 -8.84 6.48 -17.52
C ARG A 70 -8.51 7.09 -18.85
N ARG A 71 -7.26 7.14 -19.18
CA ARG A 71 -6.85 7.73 -20.38
C ARG A 71 -7.20 6.93 -21.59
N SER A 72 -7.05 5.65 -21.51
CA SER A 72 -7.29 4.85 -22.67
C SER A 72 -8.77 4.73 -22.96
N GLY A 73 -9.59 4.86 -21.98
CA GLY A 73 -11.00 4.66 -22.21
C GLY A 73 -11.61 5.58 -23.22
N PRO A 74 -11.39 6.81 -23.12
CA PRO A 74 -12.09 7.68 -23.99
C PRO A 74 -11.62 7.62 -25.38
N GLU A 75 -10.68 7.34 -25.61
CA GLU A 75 -10.32 7.42 -26.81
C GLU A 75 -10.54 6.65 -27.59
N PRO A 76 -10.79 6.34 -27.87
CA PRO A 76 -10.97 5.75 -28.68
C PRO A 76 -11.51 5.76 -29.30
N SER A 77 -11.66 5.81 -29.07
CA SER A 77 -11.91 5.60 -29.75
C SER A 77 -11.90 5.40 -30.00
#